data_7df99fadb9278bf2527fdb580843380e
#
_entry.id   7df99fadb9278bf2527fdb580843380e
#
_cell.length_a   1.000
_cell.length_b   1.000
_cell.length_c   1.000
_cell.angle_alpha   90.00
_cell.angle_beta   90.00
_cell.angle_gamma   90.00
#
_symmetry.space_group_name_H-M   'P 1'
#
loop_
_entity.id
_entity.type
_entity.pdbx_description
1 polymer ?
#
loop_
_entity_poly.entity_id
_entity_poly.type
_entity_poly.pdbx_seq_one_letter_code
_entity_poly.pdbx_strand_id
1 'polypeptide(L)'
;LAIAIAGMLGPNLVNAVISIAAVSWTKYARLARSMVLKVKKSLYIEAAIVNGTKTWKILLVHILPNMVTQMVVTAAADIGTMMLELASLSFLGFGATAPIPEWGLMLNEGRTYMAKAPWLMIYPGIAIVICVVVFNMLGDSIRDVLDPRQDQ
;
A
#
# COMPACT_ATOMS: atom_id res chain seq x y z
N LEU A 1 2.06 4.21 -14.90
CA LEU A 1 0.78 4.95 -14.87
C LEU A 1 0.84 6.05 -13.80
N ALA A 2 1.33 5.78 -12.57
CA ALA A 2 1.48 6.80 -11.53
C ALA A 2 2.35 7.99 -11.97
N ILE A 3 3.49 7.74 -12.64
CA ILE A 3 4.37 8.78 -13.18
C ILE A 3 3.63 9.67 -14.20
N ALA A 4 2.81 9.09 -15.07
CA ALA A 4 2.05 9.86 -16.05
C ALA A 4 1.02 10.77 -15.37
N ILE A 5 0.30 10.27 -14.37
CA ILE A 5 -0.66 11.05 -13.60
C ILE A 5 0.05 12.16 -12.80
N ALA A 6 1.15 11.84 -12.11
CA ALA A 6 1.94 12.80 -11.35
C ALA A 6 2.52 13.89 -12.26
N GLY A 7 2.99 13.53 -13.45
CA GLY A 7 3.49 14.48 -14.46
C GLY A 7 2.42 15.44 -14.98
N MET A 8 1.18 14.98 -15.12
CA MET A 8 0.05 15.84 -15.53
C MET A 8 -0.41 16.78 -14.40
N LEU A 9 -0.35 16.34 -13.15
CA LEU A 9 -0.78 17.13 -11.98
C LEU A 9 0.28 18.14 -11.52
N GLY A 10 1.53 17.94 -11.93
CA GLY A 10 2.67 18.77 -11.54
C GLY A 10 3.35 18.31 -10.24
N PRO A 11 4.61 18.77 -10.01
CA PRO A 11 5.44 18.36 -8.90
C PRO A 11 4.89 18.88 -7.57
N ASN A 12 4.31 17.98 -6.79
CA ASN A 12 3.80 18.27 -5.44
C ASN A 12 3.63 16.94 -4.70
N LEU A 13 3.95 16.92 -3.40
CA LEU A 13 3.79 15.73 -2.55
C LEU A 13 2.34 15.19 -2.58
N VAL A 14 1.36 16.09 -2.49
CA VAL A 14 -0.07 15.70 -2.52
C VAL A 14 -0.43 15.06 -3.86
N ASN A 15 0.04 15.62 -4.97
CA ASN A 15 -0.21 15.09 -6.31
C ASN A 15 0.44 13.71 -6.50
N ALA A 16 1.63 13.50 -5.95
CA ALA A 16 2.30 12.19 -5.95
C ALA A 16 1.48 11.15 -5.16
N VAL A 17 1.00 11.50 -3.96
CA VAL A 17 0.15 10.62 -3.14
C VAL A 17 -1.16 10.30 -3.86
N ILE A 18 -1.83 11.27 -4.45
CA ILE A 18 -3.05 11.06 -5.23
C ILE A 18 -2.79 10.12 -6.42
N SER A 19 -1.66 10.29 -7.11
CA SER A 19 -1.28 9.45 -8.25
C SER A 19 -1.05 8.00 -7.86
N ILE A 20 -0.37 7.75 -6.74
CA ILE A 20 -0.17 6.41 -6.17
C ILE A 20 -1.52 5.83 -5.74
N ALA A 21 -2.36 6.58 -5.03
CA ALA A 21 -3.68 6.14 -4.59
C ALA A 21 -4.59 5.76 -5.76
N ALA A 22 -4.60 6.55 -6.85
CA ALA A 22 -5.39 6.29 -8.05
C ALA A 22 -4.97 5.01 -8.78
N VAL A 23 -3.70 4.61 -8.69
CA VAL A 23 -3.22 3.36 -9.27
C VAL A 23 -3.47 2.19 -8.32
N SER A 24 -3.19 2.37 -7.02
CA SER A 24 -3.34 1.33 -6.00
C SER A 24 -4.81 0.93 -5.78
N TRP A 25 -5.75 1.84 -5.99
CA TRP A 25 -7.19 1.56 -5.94
C TRP A 25 -7.58 0.31 -6.74
N THR A 26 -7.04 0.13 -7.94
CA THR A 26 -7.36 -1.02 -8.80
C THR A 26 -6.90 -2.36 -8.21
N LYS A 27 -5.78 -2.35 -7.48
CA LYS A 27 -5.27 -3.52 -6.75
C LYS A 27 -6.24 -3.91 -5.63
N TYR A 28 -6.64 -2.94 -4.81
CA TYR A 28 -7.56 -3.17 -3.69
C TYR A 28 -8.96 -3.56 -4.14
N ALA A 29 -9.46 -2.96 -5.22
CA ALA A 29 -10.75 -3.33 -5.79
C ALA A 29 -10.77 -4.78 -6.29
N ARG A 30 -9.70 -5.23 -6.96
CA ARG A 30 -9.56 -6.63 -7.40
C ARG A 30 -9.43 -7.59 -6.21
N LEU A 31 -8.66 -7.20 -5.19
CA LEU A 31 -8.51 -7.98 -3.97
C LEU A 31 -9.87 -8.16 -3.28
N ALA A 32 -10.61 -7.09 -3.03
CA ALA A 32 -11.94 -7.11 -2.44
C ALA A 32 -12.89 -8.03 -3.22
N ARG A 33 -12.91 -7.91 -4.55
CA ARG A 33 -13.75 -8.76 -5.42
C ARG A 33 -13.38 -10.25 -5.28
N SER A 34 -12.09 -10.58 -5.32
CA SER A 34 -11.64 -11.98 -5.20
C SER A 34 -12.05 -12.61 -3.88
N MET A 35 -11.97 -11.82 -2.80
CA MET A 35 -12.36 -12.24 -1.46
C MET A 35 -13.86 -12.47 -1.34
N VAL A 36 -14.68 -11.53 -1.82
CA VAL A 36 -16.13 -11.68 -1.85
C VAL A 36 -16.53 -12.96 -2.59
N LEU A 37 -15.92 -13.22 -3.76
CA LEU A 37 -16.19 -14.42 -4.54
C LEU A 37 -15.77 -15.70 -3.82
N LYS A 38 -14.67 -15.69 -3.06
CA LYS A 38 -14.21 -16.83 -2.26
C LYS A 38 -15.15 -17.10 -1.10
N VAL A 39 -15.52 -16.07 -0.34
CA VAL A 39 -16.41 -16.19 0.81
C VAL A 39 -17.82 -16.60 0.39
N LYS A 40 -18.32 -16.10 -0.74
CA LYS A 40 -19.65 -16.45 -1.27
C LYS A 40 -19.82 -17.96 -1.53
N LYS A 41 -18.73 -18.68 -1.82
CA LYS A 41 -18.73 -20.14 -2.07
C LYS A 41 -18.55 -20.97 -0.80
N SER A 42 -18.53 -20.38 0.36
CA SER A 42 -18.36 -21.12 1.62
C SER A 42 -19.70 -21.71 2.10
N LEU A 43 -19.64 -22.90 2.68
CA LEU A 43 -20.81 -23.65 3.15
C LEU A 43 -21.68 -22.86 4.15
N TYR A 44 -21.07 -22.02 5.00
CA TYR A 44 -21.82 -21.22 5.96
C TYR A 44 -22.65 -20.10 5.30
N ILE A 45 -22.19 -19.55 4.17
CA ILE A 45 -22.96 -18.58 3.38
C ILE A 45 -24.10 -19.28 2.64
N GLU A 46 -23.87 -20.46 2.08
CA GLU A 46 -24.91 -21.26 1.45
C GLU A 46 -26.00 -21.63 2.46
N ALA A 47 -25.63 -22.06 3.66
CA ALA A 47 -26.56 -22.31 4.75
C ALA A 47 -27.36 -21.05 5.15
N ALA A 48 -26.71 -19.88 5.22
CA ALA A 48 -27.40 -18.64 5.51
C ALA A 48 -28.42 -18.24 4.43
N ILE A 49 -28.11 -18.52 3.15
CA ILE A 49 -29.04 -18.29 2.03
C ILE A 49 -30.25 -19.24 2.13
N VAL A 50 -30.02 -20.52 2.39
CA VAL A 50 -31.09 -21.52 2.54
C VAL A 50 -32.02 -21.17 3.72
N ASN A 51 -31.48 -20.62 4.80
CA ASN A 51 -32.25 -20.12 5.94
C ASN A 51 -32.99 -18.79 5.68
N GLY A 52 -32.98 -18.28 4.44
CA GLY A 52 -33.71 -17.07 4.06
C GLY A 52 -33.11 -15.77 4.58
N THR A 53 -31.84 -15.78 4.99
CA THR A 53 -31.17 -14.56 5.47
C THR A 53 -31.05 -13.54 4.33
N LYS A 54 -31.46 -12.27 4.61
CA LYS A 54 -31.40 -11.21 3.61
C LYS A 54 -29.95 -10.96 3.16
N THR A 55 -29.73 -10.80 1.87
CA THR A 55 -28.41 -10.59 1.24
C THR A 55 -27.60 -9.47 1.91
N TRP A 56 -28.26 -8.41 2.31
CA TRP A 56 -27.66 -7.27 3.01
C TRP A 56 -27.06 -7.64 4.39
N LYS A 57 -27.76 -8.53 5.12
CA LYS A 57 -27.26 -9.04 6.39
C LYS A 57 -26.07 -9.99 6.20
N ILE A 58 -26.11 -10.82 5.16
CA ILE A 58 -24.99 -11.69 4.79
C ILE A 58 -23.77 -10.84 4.46
N LEU A 59 -23.94 -9.76 3.69
CA LEU A 59 -22.86 -8.86 3.31
C LEU A 59 -22.19 -8.21 4.52
N LEU A 60 -22.99 -7.60 5.40
CA LEU A 60 -22.47 -6.81 6.53
C LEU A 60 -21.94 -7.66 7.67
N VAL A 61 -22.57 -8.81 7.96
CA VAL A 61 -22.26 -9.62 9.15
C VAL A 61 -21.22 -10.71 8.85
N HIS A 62 -21.23 -11.25 7.62
CA HIS A 62 -20.39 -12.40 7.30
C HIS A 62 -19.26 -12.07 6.32
N ILE A 63 -19.53 -11.26 5.29
CA ILE A 63 -18.54 -10.98 4.25
C ILE A 63 -17.63 -9.83 4.64
N LEU A 64 -18.21 -8.70 5.07
CA LEU A 64 -17.47 -7.47 5.32
C LEU A 64 -16.40 -7.61 6.41
N PRO A 65 -16.66 -8.21 7.60
CA PRO A 65 -15.63 -8.34 8.62
C PRO A 65 -14.43 -9.16 8.15
N ASN A 66 -14.68 -10.27 7.48
CA ASN A 66 -13.63 -11.15 6.96
C ASN A 66 -12.81 -10.47 5.85
N MET A 67 -13.48 -9.70 4.99
CA MET A 67 -12.84 -8.92 3.95
C MET A 67 -11.96 -7.78 4.52
N VAL A 68 -12.48 -7.04 5.50
CA VAL A 68 -11.76 -5.91 6.12
C VAL A 68 -10.48 -6.38 6.79
N THR A 69 -10.53 -7.47 7.56
CA THR A 69 -9.33 -8.05 8.21
C THR A 69 -8.22 -8.31 7.20
N GLN A 70 -8.53 -8.99 6.12
CA GLN A 70 -7.55 -9.29 5.08
C GLN A 70 -7.07 -8.04 4.32
N MET A 71 -7.95 -7.05 4.11
CA MET A 71 -7.56 -5.79 3.49
C MET A 71 -6.59 -5.00 4.38
N VAL A 72 -6.82 -4.99 5.70
CA VAL A 72 -5.92 -4.35 6.67
C VAL A 72 -4.55 -5.02 6.66
N VAL A 73 -4.50 -6.35 6.65
CA VAL A 73 -3.24 -7.12 6.54
C VAL A 73 -2.49 -6.75 5.27
N THR A 74 -3.19 -6.74 4.13
CA THR A 74 -2.56 -6.37 2.84
C THR A 74 -2.10 -4.92 2.84
N ALA A 75 -2.88 -3.99 3.41
CA ALA A 75 -2.51 -2.59 3.50
C ALA A 75 -1.27 -2.38 4.38
N ALA A 76 -1.15 -3.11 5.50
CA ALA A 76 0.02 -3.04 6.36
C ALA A 76 1.29 -3.52 5.63
N ALA A 77 1.21 -4.62 4.89
CA ALA A 77 2.33 -5.11 4.07
C ALA A 77 2.68 -4.16 2.90
N ASP A 78 1.71 -3.41 2.38
CA ASP A 78 1.94 -2.48 1.27
C ASP A 78 2.57 -1.13 1.68
N ILE A 79 2.63 -0.79 2.98
CA ILE A 79 3.19 0.49 3.44
C ILE A 79 4.62 0.68 2.92
N GLY A 80 5.47 -0.33 3.07
CA GLY A 80 6.87 -0.29 2.60
C GLY A 80 6.98 -0.06 1.09
N THR A 81 6.16 -0.73 0.30
CA THR A 81 6.13 -0.55 -1.16
C THR A 81 5.64 0.82 -1.57
N MET A 82 4.60 1.35 -0.92
CA MET A 82 4.10 2.71 -1.19
C MET A 82 5.11 3.80 -0.82
N MET A 83 5.88 3.61 0.27
CA MET A 83 7.00 4.50 0.61
C MET A 83 8.06 4.52 -0.49
N LEU A 84 8.42 3.35 -1.03
CA LEU A 84 9.39 3.25 -2.11
C LEU A 84 8.87 3.87 -3.41
N GLU A 85 7.59 3.70 -3.73
CA GLU A 85 6.95 4.33 -4.87
C GLU A 85 6.95 5.87 -4.74
N LEU A 86 6.63 6.40 -3.56
CA LEU A 86 6.66 7.83 -3.28
C LEU A 86 8.08 8.39 -3.40
N ALA A 87 9.07 7.74 -2.78
CA ALA A 87 10.47 8.13 -2.88
C ALA A 87 10.97 8.11 -4.33
N SER A 88 10.51 7.14 -5.14
CA SER A 88 10.84 7.04 -6.57
C SER A 88 10.26 8.20 -7.37
N LEU A 89 8.99 8.58 -7.12
CA LEU A 89 8.37 9.73 -7.76
C LEU A 89 9.06 11.04 -7.39
N SER A 90 9.41 11.22 -6.11
CA SER A 90 10.14 12.39 -5.63
C SER A 90 11.55 12.44 -6.20
N PHE A 91 12.25 11.30 -6.31
CA PHE A 91 13.55 11.21 -6.97
C PHE A 91 13.51 11.62 -8.46
N LEU A 92 12.41 11.30 -9.14
CA LEU A 92 12.18 11.73 -10.53
C LEU A 92 11.73 13.19 -10.66
N GLY A 93 11.48 13.88 -9.54
CA GLY A 93 11.06 15.29 -9.53
C GLY A 93 9.54 15.51 -9.63
N PHE A 94 8.74 14.45 -9.48
CA PHE A 94 7.26 14.54 -9.50
C PHE A 94 6.62 14.48 -8.10
N GLY A 95 7.45 14.44 -7.03
CA GLY A 95 7.00 14.37 -5.65
C GLY A 95 7.16 15.68 -4.91
N ALA A 96 7.75 15.59 -3.71
CA ALA A 96 8.01 16.76 -2.86
C ALA A 96 8.92 17.78 -3.54
N THR A 97 8.66 19.05 -3.27
CA THR A 97 9.51 20.17 -3.68
C THR A 97 10.08 20.89 -2.44
N ALA A 98 11.26 21.47 -2.56
CA ALA A 98 11.83 22.28 -1.48
C ALA A 98 10.83 23.38 -1.02
N PRO A 99 10.70 23.63 0.27
CA PRO A 99 11.54 23.18 1.40
C PRO A 99 11.04 21.93 2.14
N ILE A 100 10.19 21.08 1.53
CA ILE A 100 9.61 19.92 2.22
C ILE A 100 10.69 18.85 2.42
N PRO A 101 11.03 18.44 3.66
CA PRO A 101 12.02 17.39 3.91
C PRO A 101 11.45 16.02 3.55
N GLU A 102 11.97 15.42 2.48
CA GLU A 102 11.56 14.09 2.02
C GLU A 102 12.77 13.35 1.44
N TRP A 103 12.94 12.07 1.77
CA TRP A 103 14.14 11.32 1.42
C TRP A 103 14.34 11.14 -0.09
N GLY A 104 13.28 10.98 -0.86
CA GLY A 104 13.36 10.89 -2.32
C GLY A 104 13.80 12.20 -2.95
N LEU A 105 13.35 13.35 -2.40
CA LEU A 105 13.84 14.68 -2.80
C LEU A 105 15.33 14.85 -2.45
N MET A 106 15.74 14.41 -1.25
CA MET A 106 17.16 14.45 -0.85
C MET A 106 18.05 13.62 -1.79
N LEU A 107 17.54 12.47 -2.25
CA LEU A 107 18.23 11.65 -3.26
C LEU A 107 18.34 12.39 -4.60
N ASN A 108 17.28 13.07 -5.03
CA ASN A 108 17.28 13.87 -6.26
C ASN A 108 18.31 14.99 -6.22
N GLU A 109 18.31 15.79 -5.14
CA GLU A 109 19.26 16.89 -4.93
C GLU A 109 20.70 16.37 -4.79
N GLY A 110 20.88 15.25 -4.03
CA GLY A 110 22.19 14.64 -3.81
C GLY A 110 22.84 14.12 -5.11
N ARG A 111 22.05 13.81 -6.14
CA ARG A 111 22.55 13.33 -7.43
C ARG A 111 23.54 14.30 -8.07
N THR A 112 23.32 15.59 -7.92
CA THR A 112 24.20 16.65 -8.47
C THR A 112 25.58 16.66 -7.80
N TYR A 113 25.66 16.20 -6.55
CA TYR A 113 26.87 16.18 -5.73
C TYR A 113 27.53 14.81 -5.64
N MET A 114 27.06 13.81 -6.39
CA MET A 114 27.50 12.42 -6.28
C MET A 114 29.03 12.25 -6.41
N ALA A 115 29.68 13.03 -7.27
CA ALA A 115 31.12 12.97 -7.47
C ALA A 115 31.94 13.60 -6.31
N LYS A 116 31.35 14.54 -5.56
CA LYS A 116 32.05 15.29 -4.48
C LYS A 116 31.61 14.84 -3.08
N ALA A 117 30.36 14.46 -2.92
CA ALA A 117 29.72 14.16 -1.64
C ALA A 117 28.74 12.99 -1.76
N PRO A 118 29.21 11.74 -2.02
CA PRO A 118 28.33 10.60 -2.24
C PRO A 118 27.44 10.25 -1.02
N TRP A 119 27.85 10.63 0.17
CA TRP A 119 27.09 10.42 1.41
C TRP A 119 25.73 11.12 1.42
N LEU A 120 25.53 12.19 0.66
CA LEU A 120 24.23 12.87 0.53
C LEU A 120 23.16 11.99 -0.09
N MET A 121 23.53 10.97 -0.87
CA MET A 121 22.62 9.98 -1.40
C MET A 121 22.58 8.69 -0.54
N ILE A 122 23.73 8.31 0.03
CA ILE A 122 23.84 7.07 0.79
C ILE A 122 22.94 7.10 2.04
N TYR A 123 22.99 8.19 2.81
CA TYR A 123 22.21 8.27 4.07
C TYR A 123 20.69 8.23 3.86
N PRO A 124 20.06 9.03 2.99
CA PRO A 124 18.63 8.92 2.75
C PRO A 124 18.27 7.61 2.07
N GLY A 125 19.13 7.05 1.22
CA GLY A 125 18.92 5.73 0.63
C GLY A 125 18.88 4.62 1.67
N ILE A 126 19.81 4.59 2.63
CA ILE A 126 19.81 3.64 3.75
C ILE A 126 18.57 3.84 4.62
N ALA A 127 18.17 5.08 4.90
CA ALA A 127 16.98 5.38 5.69
C ALA A 127 15.72 4.79 5.04
N ILE A 128 15.55 4.95 3.72
CA ILE A 128 14.43 4.35 2.98
C ILE A 128 14.46 2.83 3.10
N VAL A 129 15.62 2.19 2.87
CA VAL A 129 15.75 0.72 2.96
C VAL A 129 15.39 0.21 4.35
N ILE A 130 15.88 0.84 5.41
CA ILE A 130 15.56 0.45 6.79
C ILE A 130 14.05 0.57 7.02
N CYS A 131 13.43 1.69 6.65
CA CYS A 131 11.99 1.87 6.81
C CYS A 131 11.19 0.82 6.04
N VAL A 132 11.54 0.55 4.78
CA VAL A 132 10.86 -0.46 3.95
C VAL A 132 10.96 -1.84 4.61
N VAL A 133 12.15 -2.23 5.08
CA VAL A 133 12.34 -3.53 5.76
C VAL A 133 11.50 -3.60 7.04
N VAL A 134 11.54 -2.57 7.89
CA VAL A 134 10.76 -2.54 9.14
C VAL A 134 9.26 -2.63 8.87
N PHE A 135 8.74 -1.85 7.91
CA PHE A 135 7.31 -1.90 7.59
C PHE A 135 6.89 -3.22 6.94
N ASN A 136 7.72 -3.85 6.11
CA ASN A 136 7.45 -5.17 5.58
C ASN A 136 7.40 -6.23 6.69
N MET A 137 8.36 -6.22 7.61
CA MET A 137 8.36 -7.12 8.78
C MET A 137 7.13 -6.91 9.67
N LEU A 138 6.73 -5.65 9.89
CA LEU A 138 5.50 -5.33 10.62
C LEU A 138 4.26 -5.86 9.89
N GLY A 139 4.19 -5.69 8.57
CA GLY A 139 3.10 -6.21 7.75
C GLY A 139 2.99 -7.74 7.83
N ASP A 140 4.12 -8.45 7.75
CA ASP A 140 4.17 -9.90 7.89
C ASP A 140 3.76 -10.34 9.31
N SER A 141 4.23 -9.67 10.35
CA SER A 141 3.84 -9.96 11.75
C SER A 141 2.34 -9.75 11.98
N ILE A 142 1.75 -8.69 11.43
CA ILE A 142 0.30 -8.45 11.50
C ILE A 142 -0.46 -9.57 10.76
N ARG A 143 0.06 -10.01 9.63
CA ARG A 143 -0.51 -11.13 8.87
C ARG A 143 -0.51 -12.41 9.68
N ASP A 144 0.60 -12.75 10.32
CA ASP A 144 0.75 -13.97 11.11
C ASP A 144 -0.20 -13.99 12.31
N VAL A 145 -0.37 -12.85 12.98
CA VAL A 145 -1.30 -12.73 14.13
C VAL A 145 -2.78 -12.81 13.69
N LEU A 146 -3.11 -12.30 12.50
CA LEU A 146 -4.48 -12.26 12.00
C LEU A 146 -4.87 -13.46 11.12
N ASP A 147 -3.93 -14.36 10.80
CA ASP A 147 -4.23 -15.58 10.04
C ASP A 147 -4.63 -16.73 11.00
N PRO A 148 -5.92 -17.10 11.07
CA PRO A 148 -6.42 -18.13 12.01
C PRO A 148 -6.03 -19.57 11.62
N ARG A 149 -5.15 -19.75 10.62
CA ARG A 149 -4.81 -21.08 10.09
C ARG A 149 -3.56 -21.72 10.71
N GLN A 150 -2.90 -21.06 11.66
CA GLN A 150 -1.69 -21.63 12.29
C GLN A 150 -1.97 -22.62 13.41
N ASP A 151 -3.23 -22.87 13.79
CA ASP A 151 -3.63 -23.81 14.85
C ASP A 151 -4.17 -25.16 14.32
N GLN A 152 -3.67 -25.64 13.15
CA GLN A 152 -3.98 -26.99 12.68
C GLN A 152 -2.73 -27.77 12.30
#